data_f6c03d47975194d6bc1aad742e883959
#
_entry.id   f6c03d47975194d6bc1aad742e883959
#
_cell.length_a   1.000
_cell.length_b   1.000
_cell.length_c   1.000
_cell.angle_alpha   90.00
_cell.angle_beta   90.00
_cell.angle_gamma   90.00
#
_symmetry.space_group_name_H-M   'P 1'
#
loop_
_entity.id
_entity.type
_entity.pdbx_description
1 polymer ?
#
loop_
_entity_poly.entity_id
_entity_poly.type
_entity_poly.pdbx_seq_one_letter_code
_entity_poly.pdbx_strand_id
1 'polypeptide(L)'
;HIGGILFGPFGDRLGRKAALVTALTLMGLATTIIGLLPTYSSIGVLAPLALILMRFLQGLAIGGQWGGAMLLVTENAPADRRGFYGGFAQAGAPMGVVLANLAFLAVTASVSEEAFMSWGWRIPFIASLLLVGLALYVQLRLEDTPAFKELKAASEGKTEDAGPKSKSPILKALSTYPKQIVLAAGAFLSVQVSFYIFIVFIMSYGTDPDGLALSRTDMLTAVLISSFAQVPAIFLAASYSDRHGRRGIYKMGALAMAVWGFCVFPLMDTGSLLAITLALTVGQIFIGMMYGPQAALLTELFSTCLLYTSPSPRDP
;
A
#
# COMPACT_ATOMS: atom_id res chain seq x y z
N HIS A 1 4.49 1.06 -9.79
CA HIS A 1 5.20 2.32 -10.05
C HIS A 1 4.74 3.01 -11.35
N ILE A 2 4.45 2.26 -12.43
CA ILE A 2 3.89 2.82 -13.68
C ILE A 2 2.58 3.57 -13.39
N GLY A 3 1.74 3.05 -12.50
CA GLY A 3 0.51 3.71 -12.07
C GLY A 3 0.72 5.11 -11.49
N GLY A 4 1.75 5.33 -10.66
CA GLY A 4 2.07 6.64 -10.14
C GLY A 4 2.46 7.66 -11.24
N ILE A 5 3.18 7.19 -12.26
CA ILE A 5 3.56 8.03 -13.41
C ILE A 5 2.34 8.43 -14.25
N LEU A 6 1.37 7.52 -14.40
CA LEU A 6 0.15 7.79 -15.18
C LEU A 6 -0.87 8.62 -14.38
N PHE A 7 -1.11 8.26 -13.12
CA PHE A 7 -2.13 8.91 -12.28
C PHE A 7 -1.66 10.23 -11.67
N GLY A 8 -0.34 10.49 -11.56
CA GLY A 8 0.19 11.76 -11.07
C GLY A 8 -0.32 12.94 -11.91
N PRO A 9 0.01 13.03 -13.22
CA PRO A 9 -0.49 14.08 -14.09
C PRO A 9 -2.02 14.09 -14.25
N PHE A 10 -2.67 12.93 -14.13
CA PHE A 10 -4.13 12.81 -14.15
C PHE A 10 -4.76 13.48 -12.94
N GLY A 11 -4.21 13.25 -11.73
CA GLY A 11 -4.67 13.88 -10.50
C GLY A 11 -4.44 15.39 -10.47
N ASP A 12 -3.34 15.86 -11.06
CA ASP A 12 -3.02 17.28 -11.16
C ASP A 12 -3.99 18.04 -12.12
N ARG A 13 -4.52 17.35 -13.16
CA ARG A 13 -5.43 17.94 -14.14
C ARG A 13 -6.91 17.85 -13.77
N LEU A 14 -7.35 16.69 -13.32
CA LEU A 14 -8.77 16.37 -13.07
C LEU A 14 -9.17 16.45 -11.59
N GLY A 15 -8.20 16.63 -10.70
CA GLY A 15 -8.41 16.67 -9.27
C GLY A 15 -8.02 15.36 -8.56
N ARG A 16 -7.55 15.50 -7.33
CA ARG A 16 -7.13 14.36 -6.51
C ARG A 16 -8.26 13.40 -6.22
N LYS A 17 -9.47 13.91 -6.00
CA LYS A 17 -10.69 13.11 -5.80
C LYS A 17 -11.00 12.26 -7.03
N ALA A 18 -10.98 12.84 -8.24
CA ALA A 18 -11.25 12.11 -9.47
C ALA A 18 -10.21 10.98 -9.71
N ALA A 19 -8.94 11.24 -9.46
CA ALA A 19 -7.88 10.24 -9.57
C ALA A 19 -8.08 9.09 -8.58
N LEU A 20 -8.43 9.39 -7.32
CA LEU A 20 -8.70 8.38 -6.28
C LEU A 20 -9.93 7.54 -6.62
N VAL A 21 -11.04 8.16 -7.06
CA VAL A 21 -12.26 7.45 -7.48
C VAL A 21 -11.98 6.53 -8.66
N THR A 22 -11.24 7.00 -9.67
CA THR A 22 -10.89 6.21 -10.85
C THR A 22 -10.00 5.03 -10.47
N ALA A 23 -8.97 5.26 -9.64
CA ALA A 23 -8.09 4.19 -9.17
C ALA A 23 -8.85 3.15 -8.35
N LEU A 24 -9.72 3.58 -7.43
CA LEU A 24 -10.53 2.68 -6.61
C LEU A 24 -11.51 1.85 -7.45
N THR A 25 -12.18 2.48 -8.43
CA THR A 25 -13.09 1.79 -9.35
C THR A 25 -12.34 0.75 -10.18
N LEU A 26 -11.18 1.12 -10.75
CA LEU A 26 -10.36 0.20 -11.54
C LEU A 26 -9.89 -0.99 -10.68
N MET A 27 -9.44 -0.74 -9.44
CA MET A 27 -9.02 -1.79 -8.52
C MET A 27 -10.17 -2.72 -8.15
N GLY A 28 -11.34 -2.17 -7.85
CA GLY A 28 -12.53 -2.94 -7.51
C GLY A 28 -13.03 -3.80 -8.65
N LEU A 29 -13.14 -3.23 -9.84
CA LEU A 29 -13.53 -3.99 -11.05
C LEU A 29 -12.55 -5.11 -11.34
N ALA A 30 -11.24 -4.83 -11.35
CA ALA A 30 -10.23 -5.85 -11.60
C ALA A 30 -10.29 -6.98 -10.54
N THR A 31 -10.49 -6.66 -9.26
CA THR A 31 -10.64 -7.65 -8.19
C THR A 31 -11.88 -8.52 -8.38
N THR A 32 -13.02 -7.91 -8.70
CA THR A 32 -14.27 -8.64 -8.94
C THR A 32 -14.14 -9.56 -10.16
N ILE A 33 -13.54 -9.07 -11.25
CA ILE A 33 -13.31 -9.87 -12.47
C ILE A 33 -12.41 -11.07 -12.15
N ILE A 34 -11.38 -10.93 -11.29
CA ILE A 34 -10.56 -12.09 -10.86
C ILE A 34 -11.42 -13.18 -10.25
N GLY A 35 -12.38 -12.83 -9.39
CA GLY A 35 -13.33 -13.79 -8.80
C GLY A 35 -14.24 -14.47 -9.83
N LEU A 36 -14.48 -13.86 -10.97
CA LEU A 36 -15.32 -14.37 -12.06
C LEU A 36 -14.54 -15.10 -13.16
N LEU A 37 -13.21 -15.08 -13.12
CA LEU A 37 -12.38 -15.70 -14.16
C LEU A 37 -12.67 -17.19 -14.26
N PRO A 38 -12.83 -17.73 -15.50
CA PRO A 38 -12.86 -19.15 -15.74
C PRO A 38 -11.53 -19.81 -15.34
N THR A 39 -11.59 -21.10 -15.00
CA THR A 39 -10.41 -21.88 -14.62
C THR A 39 -9.59 -22.28 -15.85
N TYR A 40 -8.35 -22.73 -15.63
CA TYR A 40 -7.48 -23.24 -16.69
C TYR A 40 -8.12 -24.40 -17.48
N SER A 41 -8.88 -25.26 -16.79
CA SER A 41 -9.62 -26.37 -17.42
C SER A 41 -10.69 -25.92 -18.42
N SER A 42 -11.19 -24.67 -18.29
CA SER A 42 -12.24 -24.13 -19.18
C SER A 42 -11.69 -23.38 -20.38
N ILE A 43 -10.65 -22.54 -20.19
CA ILE A 43 -10.12 -21.63 -21.22
C ILE A 43 -8.60 -21.75 -21.44
N GLY A 44 -7.96 -22.76 -20.85
CA GLY A 44 -6.54 -23.03 -21.03
C GLY A 44 -5.65 -21.85 -20.65
N VAL A 45 -4.67 -21.54 -21.50
CA VAL A 45 -3.65 -20.48 -21.29
C VAL A 45 -4.26 -19.07 -21.15
N LEU A 46 -5.47 -18.84 -21.62
CA LEU A 46 -6.14 -17.54 -21.48
C LEU A 46 -6.47 -17.21 -20.01
N ALA A 47 -6.66 -18.22 -19.14
CA ALA A 47 -6.94 -17.98 -17.73
C ALA A 47 -5.77 -17.27 -16.99
N PRO A 48 -4.53 -17.79 -17.02
CA PRO A 48 -3.40 -17.09 -16.41
C PRO A 48 -3.08 -15.75 -17.09
N LEU A 49 -3.24 -15.62 -18.39
CA LEU A 49 -3.04 -14.34 -19.10
C LEU A 49 -4.05 -13.28 -18.63
N ALA A 50 -5.33 -13.65 -18.51
CA ALA A 50 -6.36 -12.75 -17.97
C ALA A 50 -6.06 -12.36 -16.51
N LEU A 51 -5.60 -13.31 -15.68
CA LEU A 51 -5.19 -13.03 -14.30
C LEU A 51 -4.01 -12.04 -14.26
N ILE A 52 -2.99 -12.22 -15.09
CA ILE A 52 -1.84 -11.30 -15.18
C ILE A 52 -2.31 -9.90 -15.59
N LEU A 53 -3.21 -9.80 -16.57
CA LEU A 53 -3.78 -8.53 -16.99
C LEU A 53 -4.53 -7.83 -15.84
N MET A 54 -5.37 -8.56 -15.13
CA MET A 54 -6.10 -8.00 -13.96
C MET A 54 -5.14 -7.55 -12.85
N ARG A 55 -4.09 -8.33 -12.56
CA ARG A 55 -3.04 -7.94 -11.60
C ARG A 55 -2.26 -6.70 -12.05
N PHE A 56 -2.00 -6.58 -13.34
CA PHE A 56 -1.39 -5.36 -13.90
C PHE A 56 -2.29 -4.13 -13.70
N LEU A 57 -3.58 -4.25 -13.99
CA LEU A 57 -4.56 -3.17 -13.77
C LEU A 57 -4.68 -2.79 -12.29
N GLN A 58 -4.69 -3.77 -11.38
CA GLN A 58 -4.63 -3.52 -9.93
C GLN A 58 -3.35 -2.75 -9.54
N GLY A 59 -2.20 -3.16 -10.08
CA GLY A 59 -0.92 -2.47 -9.82
C GLY A 59 -0.92 -1.02 -10.32
N LEU A 60 -1.54 -0.74 -11.47
CA LEU A 60 -1.74 0.63 -11.96
C LEU A 60 -2.61 1.46 -11.00
N ALA A 61 -3.71 0.89 -10.52
CA ALA A 61 -4.63 1.54 -9.60
C ALA A 61 -3.96 1.90 -8.27
N ILE A 62 -3.23 0.95 -7.66
CA ILE A 62 -2.50 1.17 -6.39
C ILE A 62 -1.49 2.31 -6.53
N GLY A 63 -0.76 2.37 -7.65
CA GLY A 63 0.24 3.42 -7.90
C GLY A 63 -0.34 4.83 -7.88
N GLY A 64 -1.59 5.00 -8.36
CA GLY A 64 -2.31 6.29 -8.32
C GLY A 64 -2.92 6.58 -6.95
N GLN A 65 -3.42 5.57 -6.29
CA GLN A 65 -4.18 5.71 -5.04
C GLN A 65 -3.29 6.07 -3.85
N TRP A 66 -2.14 5.40 -3.69
CA TRP A 66 -1.31 5.55 -2.49
C TRP A 66 -0.79 6.98 -2.32
N GLY A 67 -0.21 7.56 -3.37
CA GLY A 67 0.32 8.94 -3.33
C GLY A 67 -0.76 9.97 -3.04
N GLY A 68 -1.92 9.86 -3.69
CA GLY A 68 -3.07 10.75 -3.48
C GLY A 68 -3.63 10.67 -2.05
N ALA A 69 -3.78 9.45 -1.51
CA ALA A 69 -4.25 9.25 -0.14
C ALA A 69 -3.27 9.80 0.90
N MET A 70 -1.96 9.61 0.71
CA MET A 70 -0.94 10.11 1.61
C MET A 70 -0.91 11.64 1.64
N LEU A 71 -0.96 12.28 0.47
CA LEU A 71 -1.01 13.75 0.38
C LEU A 71 -2.29 14.29 1.02
N LEU A 72 -3.44 13.67 0.74
CA LEU A 72 -4.72 14.07 1.34
C LEU A 72 -4.66 14.09 2.86
N VAL A 73 -4.11 13.04 3.47
CA VAL A 73 -4.02 12.92 4.93
C VAL A 73 -2.97 13.86 5.51
N THR A 74 -1.77 13.93 4.93
CA THR A 74 -0.67 14.73 5.48
C THR A 74 -0.86 16.24 5.30
N GLU A 75 -1.55 16.69 4.26
CA GLU A 75 -1.89 18.10 4.05
C GLU A 75 -2.96 18.61 5.03
N ASN A 76 -3.91 17.75 5.40
CA ASN A 76 -4.97 18.10 6.38
C ASN A 76 -4.56 17.82 7.83
N ALA A 77 -3.43 17.16 8.07
CA ALA A 77 -2.96 16.84 9.42
C ALA A 77 -2.22 18.02 10.06
N PRO A 78 -2.37 18.23 11.39
CA PRO A 78 -1.56 19.16 12.16
C PRO A 78 -0.07 18.85 11.96
N ALA A 79 0.77 19.90 11.85
CA ALA A 79 2.19 19.76 11.54
C ALA A 79 2.98 18.90 12.55
N ASP A 80 2.57 18.94 13.83
CA ASP A 80 3.15 18.21 14.95
C ASP A 80 2.71 16.72 15.00
N ARG A 81 1.70 16.32 14.23
CA ARG A 81 1.10 14.96 14.25
C ARG A 81 0.94 14.32 12.86
N ARG A 82 1.66 14.79 11.87
CA ARG A 82 1.57 14.26 10.49
C ARG A 82 1.89 12.77 10.40
N GLY A 83 2.81 12.27 11.23
CA GLY A 83 3.12 10.86 11.33
C GLY A 83 1.93 10.04 11.81
N PHE A 84 1.34 10.44 12.95
CA PHE A 84 0.19 9.75 13.53
C PHE A 84 -1.00 9.68 12.55
N TYR A 85 -1.37 10.81 11.95
CA TYR A 85 -2.47 10.84 10.96
C TYR A 85 -2.12 10.07 9.69
N GLY A 86 -0.87 10.15 9.21
CA GLY A 86 -0.37 9.32 8.11
C GLY A 86 -0.46 7.82 8.41
N GLY A 87 -0.35 7.44 9.69
CA GLY A 87 -0.52 6.08 10.18
C GLY A 87 -1.89 5.47 9.85
N PHE A 88 -2.97 6.27 9.81
CA PHE A 88 -4.30 5.76 9.42
C PHE A 88 -4.32 5.25 7.97
N ALA A 89 -3.74 5.99 7.06
CA ALA A 89 -3.65 5.54 5.67
C ALA A 89 -2.74 4.31 5.53
N GLN A 90 -1.63 4.25 6.29
CA GLN A 90 -0.73 3.10 6.29
C GLN A 90 -1.34 1.85 6.95
N ALA A 91 -2.13 2.00 8.01
CA ALA A 91 -2.84 0.90 8.67
C ALA A 91 -3.87 0.22 7.75
N GLY A 92 -4.30 0.89 6.68
CA GLY A 92 -5.20 0.31 5.68
C GLY A 92 -4.68 -0.98 5.05
N ALA A 93 -3.36 -1.09 4.82
CA ALA A 93 -2.76 -2.28 4.22
C ALA A 93 -2.87 -3.52 5.13
N PRO A 94 -2.35 -3.52 6.39
CA PRO A 94 -2.50 -4.68 7.28
C PRO A 94 -3.96 -4.95 7.65
N MET A 95 -4.81 -3.93 7.79
CA MET A 95 -6.25 -4.15 8.00
C MET A 95 -6.91 -4.83 6.81
N GLY A 96 -6.50 -4.50 5.59
CA GLY A 96 -6.93 -5.21 4.38
C GLY A 96 -6.52 -6.68 4.39
N VAL A 97 -5.29 -6.98 4.84
CA VAL A 97 -4.82 -8.37 5.00
C VAL A 97 -5.64 -9.10 6.06
N VAL A 98 -5.92 -8.47 7.21
CA VAL A 98 -6.77 -9.04 8.26
C VAL A 98 -8.15 -9.38 7.72
N LEU A 99 -8.82 -8.45 7.05
CA LEU A 99 -10.14 -8.68 6.47
C LEU A 99 -10.14 -9.77 5.40
N ALA A 100 -9.12 -9.79 4.53
CA ALA A 100 -8.98 -10.83 3.51
C ALA A 100 -8.79 -12.22 4.15
N ASN A 101 -7.90 -12.35 5.14
CA ASN A 101 -7.69 -13.63 5.83
C ASN A 101 -8.94 -14.08 6.58
N LEU A 102 -9.66 -13.18 7.26
CA LEU A 102 -10.93 -13.52 7.89
C LEU A 102 -11.97 -14.01 6.89
N ALA A 103 -12.07 -13.37 5.72
CA ALA A 103 -12.97 -13.81 4.67
C ALA A 103 -12.60 -15.21 4.15
N PHE A 104 -11.31 -15.47 3.90
CA PHE A 104 -10.84 -16.78 3.48
C PHE A 104 -11.04 -17.85 4.56
N LEU A 105 -10.74 -17.54 5.81
CA LEU A 105 -10.98 -18.47 6.94
C LEU A 105 -12.47 -18.79 7.09
N ALA A 106 -13.35 -17.80 7.00
CA ALA A 106 -14.78 -17.99 7.08
C ALA A 106 -15.29 -18.91 5.95
N VAL A 107 -14.81 -18.71 4.72
CA VAL A 107 -15.18 -19.57 3.59
C VAL A 107 -14.62 -21.00 3.79
N THR A 108 -13.35 -21.14 4.16
CA THR A 108 -12.71 -22.45 4.37
C THR A 108 -13.41 -23.25 5.49
N ALA A 109 -13.90 -22.57 6.54
CA ALA A 109 -14.66 -23.20 7.61
C ALA A 109 -16.10 -23.57 7.21
N SER A 110 -16.65 -22.94 6.15
CA SER A 110 -18.05 -23.09 5.76
C SER A 110 -18.28 -24.09 4.63
N VAL A 111 -17.24 -24.45 3.87
CA VAL A 111 -17.34 -25.36 2.71
C VAL A 111 -16.26 -26.44 2.78
N SER A 112 -16.52 -27.60 2.11
CA SER A 112 -15.51 -28.64 1.97
C SER A 112 -14.32 -28.17 1.14
N GLU A 113 -13.17 -28.83 1.28
CA GLU A 113 -11.96 -28.50 0.52
C GLU A 113 -12.18 -28.60 -0.99
N GLU A 114 -12.92 -29.62 -1.45
CA GLU A 114 -13.31 -29.79 -2.85
C GLU A 114 -14.17 -28.62 -3.35
N ALA A 115 -15.15 -28.19 -2.57
CA ALA A 115 -15.99 -27.04 -2.88
C ALA A 115 -15.18 -25.73 -2.85
N PHE A 116 -14.25 -25.60 -1.91
CA PHE A 116 -13.34 -24.44 -1.88
C PHE A 116 -12.50 -24.38 -3.15
N MET A 117 -11.88 -25.47 -3.56
CA MET A 117 -11.02 -25.52 -4.76
C MET A 117 -11.81 -25.31 -6.06
N SER A 118 -13.08 -25.73 -6.12
CA SER A 118 -13.89 -25.57 -7.33
C SER A 118 -14.49 -24.17 -7.48
N TRP A 119 -15.08 -23.61 -6.44
CA TRP A 119 -15.76 -22.31 -6.51
C TRP A 119 -15.60 -21.42 -5.26
N GLY A 120 -15.36 -22.00 -4.08
CA GLY A 120 -15.37 -21.28 -2.80
C GLY A 120 -14.34 -20.16 -2.73
N TRP A 121 -13.18 -20.31 -3.35
CA TRP A 121 -12.14 -19.29 -3.39
C TRP A 121 -12.59 -17.97 -4.09
N ARG A 122 -13.66 -18.01 -4.88
CA ARG A 122 -14.21 -16.83 -5.56
C ARG A 122 -14.99 -15.90 -4.63
N ILE A 123 -15.57 -16.45 -3.55
CA ILE A 123 -16.43 -15.71 -2.64
C ILE A 123 -15.76 -14.47 -2.07
N PRO A 124 -14.53 -14.52 -1.52
CA PRO A 124 -13.87 -13.32 -0.99
C PRO A 124 -13.65 -12.23 -2.05
N PHE A 125 -13.35 -12.60 -3.29
CA PHE A 125 -13.18 -11.64 -4.40
C PHE A 125 -14.50 -10.97 -4.77
N ILE A 126 -15.59 -11.71 -4.83
CA ILE A 126 -16.92 -11.16 -5.13
C ILE A 126 -17.43 -10.33 -3.95
N ALA A 127 -17.24 -10.79 -2.71
CA ALA A 127 -17.60 -10.06 -1.50
C ALA A 127 -16.85 -8.72 -1.38
N SER A 128 -15.64 -8.60 -1.96
CA SER A 128 -14.91 -7.35 -2.00
C SER A 128 -15.67 -6.23 -2.72
N LEU A 129 -16.61 -6.55 -3.60
CA LEU A 129 -17.46 -5.58 -4.28
C LEU A 129 -18.27 -4.72 -3.29
N LEU A 130 -18.71 -5.29 -2.17
CA LEU A 130 -19.39 -4.56 -1.10
C LEU A 130 -18.47 -3.50 -0.47
N LEU A 131 -17.22 -3.87 -0.20
CA LEU A 131 -16.22 -2.94 0.35
C LEU A 131 -15.87 -1.85 -0.67
N VAL A 132 -15.75 -2.21 -1.93
CA VAL A 132 -15.50 -1.23 -3.02
C VAL A 132 -16.69 -0.27 -3.15
N GLY A 133 -17.92 -0.76 -3.11
CA GLY A 133 -19.13 0.06 -3.13
C GLY A 133 -19.17 1.04 -1.95
N LEU A 134 -18.87 0.57 -0.73
CA LEU A 134 -18.78 1.41 0.45
C LEU A 134 -17.68 2.48 0.31
N ALA A 135 -16.50 2.07 -0.13
CA ALA A 135 -15.37 2.98 -0.30
C ALA A 135 -15.64 4.04 -1.38
N LEU A 136 -16.28 3.65 -2.50
CA LEU A 136 -16.72 4.59 -3.53
C LEU A 136 -17.78 5.57 -2.98
N TYR A 137 -18.74 5.08 -2.21
CA TYR A 137 -19.75 5.94 -1.58
C TYR A 137 -19.10 7.00 -0.68
N VAL A 138 -18.17 6.59 0.19
CA VAL A 138 -17.43 7.52 1.05
C VAL A 138 -16.62 8.51 0.21
N GLN A 139 -15.87 8.02 -0.79
CA GLN A 139 -15.03 8.86 -1.64
C GLN A 139 -15.81 9.90 -2.43
N LEU A 140 -17.01 9.54 -2.91
CA LEU A 140 -17.89 10.48 -3.64
C LEU A 140 -18.46 11.56 -2.73
N ARG A 141 -18.60 11.29 -1.41
CA ARG A 141 -19.06 12.27 -0.41
C ARG A 141 -17.97 13.20 0.09
N LEU A 142 -16.70 12.82 -0.03
CA LEU A 142 -15.58 13.68 0.35
C LEU A 142 -15.48 14.87 -0.62
N GLU A 143 -15.20 16.04 -0.08
CA GLU A 143 -14.86 17.23 -0.87
C GLU A 143 -13.39 17.25 -1.26
N ASP A 144 -13.06 17.99 -2.34
CA ASP A 144 -11.67 18.25 -2.69
C ASP A 144 -10.96 19.07 -1.60
N THR A 145 -9.66 18.89 -1.46
CA THR A 145 -8.86 19.59 -0.44
C THR A 145 -8.90 21.11 -0.64
N PRO A 146 -8.86 21.91 0.45
CA PRO A 146 -8.75 23.36 0.36
C PRO A 146 -7.60 23.82 -0.55
N ALA A 147 -6.43 23.20 -0.42
CA ALA A 147 -5.25 23.47 -1.24
C ALA A 147 -5.51 23.25 -2.75
N PHE A 148 -6.29 22.23 -3.12
CA PHE A 148 -6.66 22.01 -4.52
C PHE A 148 -7.69 23.03 -5.02
N LYS A 149 -8.66 23.42 -4.17
CA LYS A 149 -9.63 24.47 -4.48
C LYS A 149 -8.94 25.81 -4.73
N GLU A 150 -7.92 26.15 -3.92
CA GLU A 150 -7.10 27.35 -4.10
C GLU A 150 -6.28 27.32 -5.39
N LEU A 151 -5.62 26.20 -5.69
CA LEU A 151 -4.87 26.00 -6.93
C LEU A 151 -5.77 26.11 -8.17
N LYS A 152 -6.96 25.56 -8.12
CA LYS A 152 -7.93 25.64 -9.20
C LYS A 152 -8.41 27.09 -9.41
N ALA A 153 -8.75 27.81 -8.35
CA ALA A 153 -9.12 29.20 -8.40
C ALA A 153 -8.00 30.09 -8.94
N ALA A 154 -6.74 29.81 -8.54
CA ALA A 154 -5.55 30.53 -9.05
C ALA A 154 -5.24 30.22 -10.53
N SER A 155 -5.64 29.04 -11.04
CA SER A 155 -5.46 28.67 -12.45
C SER A 155 -6.57 29.22 -13.36
N GLU A 156 -7.79 29.33 -12.85
CA GLU A 156 -8.91 29.92 -13.58
C GLU A 156 -8.76 31.44 -13.80
N GLY A 157 -7.91 32.11 -12.98
CA GLY A 157 -7.59 33.55 -13.12
C GLY A 157 -6.41 33.86 -14.07
N LYS A 158 -5.72 32.84 -14.59
CA LYS A 158 -4.63 33.03 -15.56
C LYS A 158 -5.11 32.55 -16.92
N THR A 159 -5.55 33.51 -17.75
CA THR A 159 -5.72 33.33 -19.19
C THR A 159 -4.44 32.71 -19.79
N GLU A 160 -4.65 31.79 -20.74
CA GLU A 160 -3.67 31.05 -21.50
C GLU A 160 -2.58 31.95 -22.13
N ASP A 161 -1.55 32.26 -21.37
CA ASP A 161 -0.26 32.55 -21.97
C ASP A 161 0.56 31.26 -21.92
N ALA A 162 0.37 30.46 -22.97
CA ALA A 162 1.11 29.24 -23.20
C ALA A 162 2.57 29.57 -23.56
N GLY A 163 3.34 29.89 -22.55
CA GLY A 163 4.80 29.82 -22.64
C GLY A 163 5.25 28.37 -22.95
N PRO A 164 6.45 28.16 -23.53
CA PRO A 164 6.89 26.88 -24.07
C PRO A 164 6.70 25.76 -23.03
N LYS A 165 6.04 24.66 -23.44
CA LYS A 165 5.71 23.48 -22.65
C LYS A 165 6.88 23.09 -21.73
N SER A 166 6.77 23.44 -20.46
CA SER A 166 7.74 23.10 -19.42
C SER A 166 8.01 21.60 -19.49
N LYS A 167 9.29 21.22 -19.49
CA LYS A 167 9.73 19.82 -19.39
C LYS A 167 8.92 19.13 -18.31
N SER A 168 8.46 17.90 -18.59
CA SER A 168 7.64 17.10 -17.65
C SER A 168 8.15 17.29 -16.21
N PRO A 169 7.29 17.59 -15.22
CA PRO A 169 7.69 17.80 -13.82
C PRO A 169 8.53 16.63 -13.28
N ILE A 170 8.28 15.43 -13.78
CA ILE A 170 9.01 14.21 -13.44
C ILE A 170 10.47 14.28 -13.92
N LEU A 171 10.72 14.72 -15.17
CA LEU A 171 12.07 14.84 -15.70
C LEU A 171 12.86 15.94 -14.96
N LYS A 172 12.20 17.02 -14.57
CA LYS A 172 12.82 18.07 -13.76
C LYS A 172 13.18 17.55 -12.36
N ALA A 173 12.29 16.80 -11.70
CA ALA A 173 12.56 16.20 -10.41
C ALA A 173 13.72 15.20 -10.46
N LEU A 174 13.74 14.32 -11.48
CA LEU A 174 14.81 13.33 -11.69
C LEU A 174 16.17 13.99 -11.93
N SER A 175 16.22 15.09 -12.68
CA SER A 175 17.48 15.80 -12.94
C SER A 175 17.97 16.63 -11.75
N THR A 176 17.05 17.14 -10.93
CA THR A 176 17.40 18.06 -9.82
C THR A 176 17.73 17.30 -8.53
N TYR A 177 17.04 16.18 -8.26
CA TYR A 177 17.14 15.45 -6.98
C TYR A 177 17.41 13.94 -7.12
N PRO A 178 18.37 13.48 -7.95
CA PRO A 178 18.57 12.07 -8.23
C PRO A 178 18.91 11.25 -6.97
N LYS A 179 19.76 11.81 -6.09
CA LYS A 179 20.17 11.14 -4.84
C LYS A 179 19.00 10.93 -3.88
N GLN A 180 18.14 11.93 -3.71
CA GLN A 180 16.98 11.86 -2.84
C GLN A 180 15.97 10.84 -3.37
N ILE A 181 15.76 10.79 -4.68
CA ILE A 181 14.86 9.82 -5.33
C ILE A 181 15.37 8.40 -5.13
N VAL A 182 16.67 8.14 -5.34
CA VAL A 182 17.26 6.80 -5.12
C VAL A 182 17.15 6.38 -3.66
N LEU A 183 17.44 7.28 -2.71
CA LEU A 183 17.31 6.97 -1.28
C LEU A 183 15.85 6.72 -0.87
N ALA A 184 14.91 7.53 -1.36
CA ALA A 184 13.48 7.34 -1.10
C ALA A 184 12.97 6.03 -1.71
N ALA A 185 13.39 5.71 -2.94
CA ALA A 185 13.04 4.45 -3.61
C ALA A 185 13.61 3.23 -2.86
N GLY A 186 14.86 3.31 -2.40
CA GLY A 186 15.48 2.24 -1.59
C GLY A 186 14.77 2.04 -0.26
N ALA A 187 14.43 3.13 0.44
CA ALA A 187 13.65 3.07 1.67
C ALA A 187 12.27 2.44 1.43
N PHE A 188 11.55 2.90 0.41
CA PHE A 188 10.24 2.33 0.07
C PHE A 188 10.33 0.85 -0.30
N LEU A 189 11.33 0.48 -1.12
CA LEU A 189 11.53 -0.89 -1.57
C LEU A 189 11.80 -1.84 -0.40
N SER A 190 12.61 -1.43 0.59
CA SER A 190 12.95 -2.27 1.75
C SER A 190 11.70 -2.69 2.54
N VAL A 191 10.76 -1.77 2.74
CA VAL A 191 9.49 -2.08 3.43
C VAL A 191 8.61 -2.99 2.60
N GLN A 192 8.48 -2.70 1.30
CA GLN A 192 7.59 -3.47 0.42
C GLN A 192 8.10 -4.90 0.21
N VAL A 193 9.40 -5.09 0.03
CA VAL A 193 9.99 -6.44 -0.08
C VAL A 193 9.75 -7.23 1.20
N SER A 194 10.03 -6.63 2.37
CA SER A 194 9.76 -7.28 3.66
C SER A 194 8.29 -7.65 3.82
N PHE A 195 7.38 -6.73 3.49
CA PHE A 195 5.94 -6.96 3.59
C PHE A 195 5.48 -8.13 2.70
N TYR A 196 5.92 -8.19 1.45
CA TYR A 196 5.56 -9.29 0.55
C TYR A 196 6.19 -10.62 0.95
N ILE A 197 7.40 -10.63 1.50
CA ILE A 197 8.01 -11.84 2.05
C ILE A 197 7.14 -12.37 3.19
N PHE A 198 6.76 -11.53 4.15
CA PHE A 198 6.03 -11.94 5.35
C PHE A 198 4.54 -12.27 5.12
N ILE A 199 3.95 -11.86 4.02
CA ILE A 199 2.53 -12.12 3.73
C ILE A 199 2.35 -13.14 2.61
N VAL A 200 3.15 -13.04 1.54
CA VAL A 200 2.95 -13.87 0.34
C VAL A 200 3.93 -15.05 0.31
N PHE A 201 5.24 -14.77 0.40
CA PHE A 201 6.24 -15.81 0.28
C PHE A 201 6.16 -16.83 1.43
N ILE A 202 6.01 -16.36 2.66
CA ILE A 202 5.89 -17.23 3.83
C ILE A 202 4.65 -18.13 3.76
N MET A 203 3.54 -17.66 3.20
CA MET A 203 2.38 -18.51 2.96
C MET A 203 2.71 -19.67 2.02
N SER A 204 3.38 -19.37 0.89
CA SER A 204 3.82 -20.40 -0.06
C SER A 204 4.83 -21.36 0.56
N TYR A 205 5.82 -20.83 1.29
CA TYR A 205 6.84 -21.63 1.96
C TYR A 205 6.28 -22.57 3.03
N GLY A 206 5.32 -22.08 3.84
CA GLY A 206 4.70 -22.89 4.91
C GLY A 206 3.75 -23.97 4.40
N THR A 207 3.09 -23.73 3.26
CA THR A 207 2.13 -24.68 2.68
C THR A 207 2.72 -25.58 1.60
N ASP A 208 4.01 -25.50 1.33
CA ASP A 208 4.71 -26.30 0.33
C ASP A 208 4.63 -27.79 0.72
N PRO A 209 4.04 -28.68 -0.12
CA PRO A 209 3.95 -30.10 0.15
C PRO A 209 5.31 -30.81 0.27
N ASP A 210 6.32 -30.32 -0.46
CA ASP A 210 7.68 -30.84 -0.46
C ASP A 210 8.55 -30.23 0.67
N GLY A 211 7.99 -29.26 1.42
CA GLY A 211 8.63 -28.54 2.50
C GLY A 211 7.98 -28.77 3.88
N LEU A 212 7.46 -27.70 4.49
CA LEU A 212 6.86 -27.76 5.83
C LEU A 212 5.47 -28.42 5.86
N ALA A 213 4.77 -28.46 4.73
CA ALA A 213 3.45 -29.08 4.55
C ALA A 213 2.40 -28.69 5.61
N LEU A 214 2.47 -27.46 6.13
CA LEU A 214 1.54 -26.95 7.14
C LEU A 214 0.16 -26.72 6.55
N SER A 215 -0.87 -26.83 7.39
CA SER A 215 -2.22 -26.57 6.93
C SER A 215 -2.39 -25.11 6.50
N ARG A 216 -3.18 -24.90 5.44
CA ARG A 216 -3.52 -23.55 4.98
C ARG A 216 -4.17 -22.71 6.09
N THR A 217 -5.02 -23.33 6.90
CA THR A 217 -5.71 -22.68 8.03
C THR A 217 -4.73 -22.18 9.09
N ASP A 218 -3.72 -22.97 9.43
CA ASP A 218 -2.70 -22.58 10.40
C ASP A 218 -1.88 -21.39 9.89
N MET A 219 -1.47 -21.44 8.62
CA MET A 219 -0.72 -20.33 8.00
C MET A 219 -1.56 -19.05 7.88
N LEU A 220 -2.84 -19.16 7.48
CA LEU A 220 -3.75 -18.00 7.44
C LEU A 220 -3.95 -17.40 8.83
N THR A 221 -4.04 -18.25 9.87
CA THR A 221 -4.18 -17.80 11.27
C THR A 221 -2.92 -17.10 11.76
N ALA A 222 -1.74 -17.64 11.48
CA ALA A 222 -0.47 -17.00 11.83
C ALA A 222 -0.29 -15.63 11.16
N VAL A 223 -0.61 -15.53 9.85
CA VAL A 223 -0.58 -14.27 9.10
C VAL A 223 -1.63 -13.29 9.63
N LEU A 224 -2.83 -13.76 10.00
CA LEU A 224 -3.88 -12.92 10.59
C LEU A 224 -3.42 -12.28 11.89
N ILE A 225 -2.91 -13.07 12.84
CA ILE A 225 -2.43 -12.59 14.15
C ILE A 225 -1.29 -11.61 13.97
N SER A 226 -0.31 -11.93 13.13
CA SER A 226 0.84 -11.07 12.87
C SER A 226 0.44 -9.74 12.22
N SER A 227 -0.47 -9.77 11.26
CA SER A 227 -0.98 -8.56 10.60
C SER A 227 -1.79 -7.67 11.55
N PHE A 228 -2.54 -8.29 12.47
CA PHE A 228 -3.24 -7.54 13.51
C PHE A 228 -2.27 -6.84 14.46
N ALA A 229 -1.16 -7.49 14.84
CA ALA A 229 -0.11 -6.88 15.67
C ALA A 229 0.64 -5.74 14.96
N GLN A 230 0.70 -5.74 13.63
CA GLN A 230 1.31 -4.65 12.87
C GLN A 230 0.58 -3.32 13.03
N VAL A 231 -0.74 -3.33 13.20
CA VAL A 231 -1.55 -2.10 13.28
C VAL A 231 -1.13 -1.21 14.44
N PRO A 232 -1.12 -1.68 15.71
CA PRO A 232 -0.63 -0.86 16.82
C PRO A 232 0.85 -0.46 16.66
N ALA A 233 1.69 -1.32 16.08
CA ALA A 233 3.08 -1.00 15.82
C ALA A 233 3.23 0.21 14.87
N ILE A 234 2.39 0.32 13.84
CA ILE A 234 2.34 1.47 12.93
C ILE A 234 2.03 2.75 13.71
N PHE A 235 0.97 2.77 14.53
CA PHE A 235 0.57 3.97 15.27
C PHE A 235 1.58 4.36 16.33
N LEU A 236 2.16 3.40 17.06
CA LEU A 236 3.21 3.65 18.04
C LEU A 236 4.45 4.24 17.39
N ALA A 237 4.92 3.63 16.30
CA ALA A 237 6.08 4.11 15.56
C ALA A 237 5.82 5.49 14.93
N ALA A 238 4.64 5.72 14.37
CA ALA A 238 4.24 7.00 13.80
C ALA A 238 4.23 8.10 14.86
N SER A 239 3.58 7.86 16.01
CA SER A 239 3.53 8.79 17.14
C SER A 239 4.91 9.07 17.75
N TYR A 240 5.74 8.03 17.89
CA TYR A 240 7.12 8.18 18.35
C TYR A 240 7.92 9.05 17.38
N SER A 241 7.73 8.84 16.08
CA SER A 241 8.42 9.58 15.03
C SER A 241 8.05 11.07 15.00
N ASP A 242 6.84 11.44 15.41
CA ASP A 242 6.40 12.83 15.50
C ASP A 242 7.21 13.61 16.55
N ARG A 243 7.65 12.94 17.63
CA ARG A 243 8.39 13.56 18.75
C ARG A 243 9.91 13.48 18.60
N HIS A 244 10.43 12.39 18.06
CA HIS A 244 11.88 12.08 18.03
C HIS A 244 12.48 12.10 16.64
N GLY A 245 11.68 12.42 15.61
CA GLY A 245 12.11 12.45 14.22
C GLY A 245 11.93 11.13 13.47
N ARG A 246 11.70 11.23 12.16
CA ARG A 246 11.30 10.12 11.28
C ARG A 246 12.42 9.11 11.05
N ARG A 247 13.66 9.61 10.86
CA ARG A 247 14.79 8.81 10.39
C ARG A 247 15.27 7.78 11.43
N GLY A 248 15.19 8.12 12.73
CA GLY A 248 15.68 7.25 13.81
C GLY A 248 14.91 5.93 13.87
N ILE A 249 13.60 6.02 14.05
CA ILE A 249 12.71 4.87 14.16
C ILE A 249 12.70 4.02 12.88
N TYR A 250 12.75 4.66 11.70
CA TYR A 250 12.83 3.97 10.43
C TYR A 250 14.11 3.11 10.31
N LYS A 251 15.27 3.70 10.65
CA LYS A 251 16.56 2.98 10.65
C LYS A 251 16.58 1.83 11.64
N MET A 252 16.02 2.03 12.84
CA MET A 252 15.91 0.97 13.85
C MET A 252 15.08 -0.20 13.33
N GLY A 253 13.91 0.07 12.73
CA GLY A 253 13.07 -0.96 12.13
C GLY A 253 13.80 -1.71 11.00
N ALA A 254 14.51 -0.99 10.13
CA ALA A 254 15.26 -1.60 9.02
C ALA A 254 16.41 -2.50 9.51
N LEU A 255 17.18 -2.06 10.50
CA LEU A 255 18.26 -2.86 11.09
C LEU A 255 17.70 -4.08 11.83
N ALA A 256 16.64 -3.88 12.63
CA ALA A 256 15.97 -4.98 13.32
C ALA A 256 15.44 -6.02 12.33
N MET A 257 14.84 -5.59 11.22
CA MET A 257 14.37 -6.48 10.16
C MET A 257 15.52 -7.22 9.48
N ALA A 258 16.63 -6.56 9.21
CA ALA A 258 17.79 -7.19 8.60
C ALA A 258 18.37 -8.33 9.49
N VAL A 259 18.44 -8.11 10.79
CA VAL A 259 18.85 -9.16 11.76
C VAL A 259 17.76 -10.24 11.87
N TRP A 260 16.49 -9.85 11.94
CA TRP A 260 15.37 -10.78 12.10
C TRP A 260 15.20 -11.72 10.90
N GLY A 261 15.57 -11.27 9.70
CA GLY A 261 15.56 -12.10 8.49
C GLY A 261 16.36 -13.40 8.63
N PHE A 262 17.42 -13.42 9.44
CA PHE A 262 18.19 -14.64 9.74
C PHE A 262 17.52 -15.55 10.77
N CYS A 263 16.58 -15.04 11.57
CA CYS A 263 15.89 -15.80 12.62
C CYS A 263 14.56 -16.40 12.13
N VAL A 264 13.92 -15.78 11.16
CA VAL A 264 12.56 -16.16 10.71
C VAL A 264 12.53 -17.58 10.16
N PHE A 265 13.40 -17.90 9.20
CA PHE A 265 13.36 -19.21 8.53
C PHE A 265 13.70 -20.37 9.47
N PRO A 266 14.74 -20.30 10.31
CA PRO A 266 14.98 -21.33 11.34
C PRO A 266 13.80 -21.53 12.30
N LEU A 267 13.07 -20.45 12.65
CA LEU A 267 11.88 -20.58 13.48
C LEU A 267 10.70 -21.22 12.72
N MET A 268 10.56 -20.95 11.43
CA MET A 268 9.57 -21.60 10.59
C MET A 268 9.85 -23.09 10.42
N ASP A 269 11.11 -23.46 10.23
CA ASP A 269 11.54 -24.85 10.04
C ASP A 269 11.29 -25.76 11.27
N THR A 270 10.99 -25.16 12.43
CA THR A 270 10.54 -25.92 13.61
C THR A 270 9.16 -26.58 13.40
N GLY A 271 8.36 -26.15 12.41
CA GLY A 271 7.00 -26.62 12.17
C GLY A 271 6.00 -26.27 13.28
N SER A 272 6.44 -25.58 14.34
CA SER A 272 5.58 -25.18 15.45
C SER A 272 4.77 -23.95 15.11
N LEU A 273 3.43 -24.07 15.14
CA LEU A 273 2.54 -22.93 14.88
C LEU A 273 2.82 -21.73 15.79
N LEU A 274 3.18 -21.96 17.05
CA LEU A 274 3.54 -20.91 17.98
C LEU A 274 4.83 -20.19 17.55
N ALA A 275 5.88 -20.94 17.20
CA ALA A 275 7.15 -20.36 16.76
C ALA A 275 6.98 -19.57 15.46
N ILE A 276 6.21 -20.10 14.51
CA ILE A 276 5.87 -19.43 13.25
C ILE A 276 5.10 -18.13 13.52
N THR A 277 4.05 -18.19 14.34
CA THR A 277 3.24 -17.02 14.68
C THR A 277 4.08 -15.93 15.36
N LEU A 278 4.97 -16.30 16.28
CA LEU A 278 5.91 -15.37 16.92
C LEU A 278 6.91 -14.78 15.91
N ALA A 279 7.47 -15.61 15.04
CA ALA A 279 8.41 -15.17 14.00
C ALA A 279 7.78 -14.12 13.08
N LEU A 280 6.55 -14.38 12.63
CA LEU A 280 5.79 -13.45 11.79
C LEU A 280 5.41 -12.19 12.55
N THR A 281 4.94 -12.31 13.80
CA THR A 281 4.50 -11.17 14.62
C THR A 281 5.62 -10.18 14.88
N VAL A 282 6.80 -10.66 15.28
CA VAL A 282 7.96 -9.80 15.50
C VAL A 282 8.40 -9.13 14.19
N GLY A 283 8.43 -9.86 13.08
CA GLY A 283 8.72 -9.27 11.77
C GLY A 283 7.73 -8.19 11.36
N GLN A 284 6.44 -8.42 11.56
CA GLN A 284 5.40 -7.43 11.26
C GLN A 284 5.49 -6.18 12.15
N ILE A 285 5.94 -6.32 13.41
CA ILE A 285 6.24 -5.17 14.27
C ILE A 285 7.39 -4.34 13.69
N PHE A 286 8.48 -4.97 13.22
CA PHE A 286 9.59 -4.25 12.59
C PHE A 286 9.19 -3.59 11.27
N ILE A 287 8.33 -4.25 10.48
CA ILE A 287 7.71 -3.61 9.31
C ILE A 287 6.89 -2.40 9.74
N GLY A 288 6.08 -2.52 10.80
CA GLY A 288 5.29 -1.42 11.35
C GLY A 288 6.13 -0.22 11.78
N MET A 289 7.33 -0.46 12.37
CA MET A 289 8.28 0.59 12.73
C MET A 289 8.80 1.39 11.53
N MET A 290 8.94 0.75 10.39
CA MET A 290 9.32 1.42 9.14
C MET A 290 8.11 2.06 8.46
N TYR A 291 6.98 1.34 8.42
CA TYR A 291 5.79 1.71 7.67
C TYR A 291 5.06 2.91 8.29
N GLY A 292 4.99 2.99 9.62
CA GLY A 292 4.33 4.10 10.33
C GLY A 292 4.86 5.49 9.95
N PRO A 293 6.15 5.77 10.07
CA PRO A 293 6.72 7.08 9.74
C PRO A 293 6.89 7.31 8.23
N GLN A 294 6.76 6.29 7.37
CA GLN A 294 7.10 6.34 5.95
C GLN A 294 6.34 7.41 5.18
N ALA A 295 5.03 7.56 5.44
CA ALA A 295 4.19 8.54 4.76
C ALA A 295 4.70 9.97 4.98
N ALA A 296 4.89 10.35 6.25
CA ALA A 296 5.39 11.65 6.64
C ALA A 296 6.86 11.86 6.18
N LEU A 297 7.70 10.82 6.29
CA LEU A 297 9.10 10.88 5.84
C LEU A 297 9.20 11.20 4.35
N LEU A 298 8.39 10.56 3.51
CA LEU A 298 8.42 10.78 2.06
C LEU A 298 7.83 12.13 1.67
N THR A 299 6.72 12.55 2.28
CA THR A 299 6.12 13.86 2.00
C THR A 299 7.02 15.00 2.44
N GLU A 300 7.67 14.89 3.61
CA GLU A 300 8.61 15.90 4.10
C GLU A 300 9.90 15.96 3.26
N LEU A 301 10.37 14.82 2.75
CA LEU A 301 11.58 14.77 1.91
C LEU A 301 11.38 15.52 0.59
N PHE A 302 10.21 15.42 -0.02
CA PHE A 302 9.92 16.08 -1.31
C PHE A 302 9.36 17.49 -1.14
N SER A 303 8.63 17.82 -0.06
CA SER A 303 8.17 19.18 0.21
C SER A 303 9.33 20.15 0.46
N THR A 304 10.35 19.72 1.18
CA THR A 304 11.58 20.49 1.38
C THR A 304 12.33 20.73 0.07
N CYS A 305 12.32 19.76 -0.85
CA CYS A 305 12.95 19.91 -2.16
C CYS A 305 12.20 20.86 -3.10
N LEU A 306 10.87 20.96 -2.99
CA LEU A 306 10.06 21.86 -3.82
C LEU A 306 10.06 23.31 -3.31
N LEU A 307 10.20 23.52 -1.99
CA LEU A 307 10.27 24.85 -1.38
C LEU A 307 11.55 25.63 -1.76
N TYR A 308 12.66 24.94 -2.04
CA TYR A 308 13.90 25.58 -2.51
C TYR A 308 13.88 25.98 -3.99
N THR A 309 12.87 25.58 -4.76
CA THR A 309 12.77 25.91 -6.19
C THR A 309 11.73 27.00 -6.51
N SER A 310 10.91 27.42 -5.53
CA SER A 310 10.06 28.60 -5.64
C SER A 310 10.82 29.79 -5.07
N PRO A 311 11.07 30.86 -5.84
CA PRO A 311 11.58 32.11 -5.24
C PRO A 311 10.54 32.57 -4.22
N SER A 312 10.98 32.74 -2.98
CA SER A 312 10.15 33.30 -1.90
C SER A 312 9.62 34.67 -2.35
N PRO A 313 8.33 34.98 -2.20
CA PRO A 313 7.79 36.29 -2.48
C PRO A 313 8.29 37.38 -1.49
N ARG A 314 9.30 37.08 -0.66
CA ARG A 314 9.80 37.94 0.43
C ARG A 314 11.26 38.36 0.30
N ASP A 315 11.89 38.11 -0.82
CA ASP A 315 13.18 38.77 -1.08
C ASP A 315 12.92 40.06 -1.85
N PRO A 316 13.37 41.25 -1.31
CA PRO A 316 13.12 42.57 -1.87
C PRO A 316 13.85 42.80 -3.18
#